data_2f48380ff74a91adc28abe8f4a6f6e6b
#
_entry.id   2f48380ff74a91adc28abe8f4a6f6e6b
#
_cell.length_a   1.000
_cell.length_b   1.000
_cell.length_c   1.000
_cell.angle_alpha   90.00
_cell.angle_beta   90.00
_cell.angle_gamma   90.00
#
_symmetry.space_group_name_H-M   'P 1'
#
loop_
_entity.id
_entity.type
_entity.pdbx_description
1 polymer ?
#
loop_
_entity_poly.entity_id
_entity_poly.type
_entity_poly.pdbx_seq_one_letter_code
_entity_poly.pdbx_strand_id
1 'polypeptide(L)'
;MRLALDTDVLVNAHLPGLERHRVARSFLLDHLSQPVTLVVTPLVLHEWVHVVTDSRRFEPAVEMSEALEIAKGYLDRDNIDCLPVGEDAFLLATDLLARHRLGRRRVADTLLAATLLSAGVHHLATFNRKDYAIFDNLQIIDPEG
;
A
#
# COMPACT_ATOMS: atom_id res chain seq x y z
N MET A 1 9.55 -13.08 6.53
CA MET A 1 8.26 -12.78 5.88
C MET A 1 8.35 -11.41 5.21
N ARG A 2 7.80 -11.29 4.03
CA ARG A 2 7.69 -10.01 3.33
C ARG A 2 6.23 -9.56 3.38
N LEU A 3 6.00 -8.36 3.90
CA LEU A 3 4.66 -7.82 4.10
C LEU A 3 4.52 -6.50 3.35
N ALA A 4 3.64 -6.48 2.36
CA ALA A 4 3.35 -5.26 1.62
C ALA A 4 2.36 -4.37 2.36
N LEU A 5 2.48 -3.08 2.14
CA LEU A 5 1.61 -2.07 2.73
C LEU A 5 0.77 -1.42 1.63
N ASP A 6 -0.54 -1.37 1.85
CA ASP A 6 -1.45 -0.62 0.99
C ASP A 6 -1.45 0.87 1.38
N THR A 7 -1.89 1.70 0.48
CA THR A 7 -1.95 3.15 0.68
C THR A 7 -2.74 3.55 1.91
N ASP A 8 -3.87 2.90 2.16
CA ASP A 8 -4.74 3.27 3.29
C ASP A 8 -4.06 3.07 4.65
N VAL A 9 -3.20 2.05 4.77
CA VAL A 9 -2.43 1.85 6.00
C VAL A 9 -1.46 3.00 6.22
N LEU A 10 -0.75 3.42 5.17
CA LEU A 10 0.18 4.55 5.26
C LEU A 10 -0.53 5.88 5.51
N VAL A 11 -1.66 6.12 4.86
CA VAL A 11 -2.45 7.34 5.09
C VAL A 11 -2.87 7.44 6.54
N ASN A 12 -3.45 6.38 7.08
CA ASN A 12 -3.90 6.38 8.48
C ASN A 12 -2.73 6.47 9.46
N ALA A 13 -1.60 5.84 9.15
CA ALA A 13 -0.43 5.87 10.02
C ALA A 13 0.18 7.27 10.17
N HIS A 14 0.04 8.12 9.15
CA HIS A 14 0.66 9.45 9.13
C HIS A 14 -0.27 10.62 9.49
N LEU A 15 -1.59 10.41 9.52
CA LEU A 15 -2.55 11.49 9.75
C LEU A 15 -3.26 11.31 11.11
N PRO A 16 -2.83 12.08 12.15
CA PRO A 16 -3.33 11.89 13.52
C PRO A 16 -4.85 12.10 13.70
N GLY A 17 -5.48 12.85 12.82
CA GLY A 17 -6.91 13.13 12.91
C GLY A 17 -7.82 12.02 12.45
N LEU A 18 -7.27 10.95 11.85
CA LEU A 18 -8.07 9.85 11.34
C LEU A 18 -8.40 8.83 12.43
N GLU A 19 -9.60 8.24 12.32
CA GLU A 19 -10.10 7.26 13.30
C GLU A 19 -9.15 6.07 13.45
N ARG A 20 -8.57 5.60 12.34
CA ARG A 20 -7.67 4.43 12.34
C ARG A 20 -6.20 4.79 12.55
N HIS A 21 -5.90 6.05 12.85
CA HIS A 21 -4.51 6.49 13.00
C HIS A 21 -3.72 5.66 14.01
N ARG A 22 -4.26 5.49 15.20
CA ARG A 22 -3.57 4.79 16.29
C ARG A 22 -3.27 3.34 15.91
N VAL A 23 -4.24 2.65 15.33
CA VAL A 23 -4.10 1.25 14.92
C VAL A 23 -3.06 1.13 13.82
N ALA A 24 -3.16 1.94 12.77
CA ALA A 24 -2.24 1.89 11.63
C ALA A 24 -0.82 2.26 12.05
N ARG A 25 -0.66 3.29 12.88
CA ARG A 25 0.65 3.71 13.38
C ARG A 25 1.30 2.63 14.23
N SER A 26 0.57 2.03 15.17
CA SER A 26 1.07 0.93 15.99
C SER A 26 1.50 -0.25 15.13
N PHE A 27 0.66 -0.61 14.17
CA PHE A 27 0.97 -1.70 13.25
C PHE A 27 2.27 -1.45 12.48
N LEU A 28 2.40 -0.25 11.92
CA LEU A 28 3.60 0.11 11.16
C LEU A 28 4.86 0.10 12.04
N LEU A 29 4.80 0.72 13.21
CA LEU A 29 5.96 0.80 14.11
C LEU A 29 6.36 -0.58 14.63
N ASP A 30 5.40 -1.43 14.95
CA ASP A 30 5.68 -2.79 15.41
C ASP A 30 6.42 -3.59 14.33
N HIS A 31 5.98 -3.49 13.08
CA HIS A 31 6.62 -4.21 11.98
C HIS A 31 7.97 -3.61 11.59
N LEU A 32 8.15 -2.29 11.74
CA LEU A 32 9.46 -1.67 11.51
C LEU A 32 10.51 -2.12 12.52
N SER A 33 10.10 -2.53 13.73
CA SER A 33 11.01 -2.98 14.77
C SER A 33 11.27 -4.49 14.80
N GLN A 34 10.60 -5.24 13.92
CA GLN A 34 10.73 -6.70 13.85
C GLN A 34 11.63 -7.11 12.66
N PRO A 35 12.13 -8.36 12.65
CA PRO A 35 12.89 -8.86 11.52
C PRO A 35 11.98 -9.25 10.34
N VAL A 36 11.10 -8.36 9.96
CA VAL A 36 10.17 -8.49 8.83
C VAL A 36 10.57 -7.47 7.79
N THR A 37 10.58 -7.87 6.53
CA THR A 37 10.78 -6.93 5.43
C THR A 37 9.42 -6.36 5.02
N LEU A 38 9.29 -5.06 5.17
CA LEU A 38 8.13 -4.35 4.64
C LEU A 38 8.35 -4.07 3.15
N VAL A 39 7.28 -4.14 2.39
CA VAL A 39 7.33 -3.91 0.95
C VAL A 39 6.42 -2.75 0.60
N VAL A 40 6.96 -1.78 -0.12
CA VAL A 40 6.19 -0.69 -0.71
C VAL A 40 6.38 -0.71 -2.22
N THR A 41 5.51 -0.03 -2.94
CA THR A 41 5.63 0.13 -4.39
C THR A 41 5.55 1.61 -4.75
N PRO A 42 6.07 2.03 -5.89
CA PRO A 42 5.88 3.39 -6.37
C PRO A 42 4.41 3.79 -6.50
N LEU A 43 3.54 2.81 -6.81
CA LEU A 43 2.09 3.05 -6.87
C LEU A 43 1.55 3.55 -5.53
N VAL A 44 1.89 2.83 -4.46
CA VAL A 44 1.43 3.15 -3.11
C VAL A 44 2.02 4.47 -2.63
N LEU A 45 3.31 4.70 -2.86
CA LEU A 45 3.96 5.95 -2.43
C LEU A 45 3.39 7.16 -3.17
N HIS A 46 3.15 7.05 -4.47
CA HIS A 46 2.53 8.14 -5.24
C HIS A 46 1.09 8.40 -4.82
N GLU A 47 0.31 7.35 -4.64
CA GLU A 47 -1.06 7.52 -4.16
C GLU A 47 -1.09 8.15 -2.78
N TRP A 48 -0.20 7.73 -1.88
CA TRP A 48 -0.08 8.32 -0.55
C TRP A 48 0.19 9.83 -0.63
N VAL A 49 1.17 10.25 -1.46
CA VAL A 49 1.45 11.68 -1.67
C VAL A 49 0.21 12.40 -2.20
N HIS A 50 -0.46 11.82 -3.19
CA HIS A 50 -1.66 12.41 -3.79
C HIS A 50 -2.77 12.62 -2.76
N VAL A 51 -2.98 11.62 -1.89
CA VAL A 51 -4.06 11.65 -0.90
C VAL A 51 -3.75 12.64 0.23
N VAL A 52 -2.57 12.57 0.85
CA VAL A 52 -2.27 13.37 2.05
C VAL A 52 -2.09 14.85 1.77
N THR A 53 -1.79 15.21 0.52
CA THR A 53 -1.64 16.61 0.11
C THR A 53 -2.96 17.23 -0.38
N ASP A 54 -4.05 16.48 -0.37
CA ASP A 54 -5.34 16.97 -0.85
C ASP A 54 -6.03 17.82 0.23
N SER A 55 -5.99 19.14 0.04
CA SER A 55 -6.61 20.11 0.97
C SER A 55 -8.13 20.04 1.00
N ARG A 56 -8.77 19.36 0.04
CA ARG A 56 -10.21 19.15 0.03
C ARG A 56 -10.63 18.03 0.98
N ARG A 57 -9.70 17.11 1.28
CA ARG A 57 -9.95 15.95 2.17
C ARG A 57 -9.44 16.19 3.58
N PHE A 58 -8.33 16.90 3.73
CA PHE A 58 -7.67 17.09 5.01
C PHE A 58 -7.36 18.57 5.25
N GLU A 59 -7.62 19.05 6.47
CA GLU A 59 -7.31 20.41 6.85
C GLU A 59 -6.69 20.42 8.24
N PRO A 60 -5.38 20.76 8.35
CA PRO A 60 -4.50 21.06 7.21
C PRO A 60 -4.07 19.80 6.47
N ALA A 61 -3.90 19.91 5.15
CA ALA A 61 -3.27 18.87 4.35
C ALA A 61 -1.75 18.92 4.59
N VAL A 62 -1.08 17.79 4.31
CA VAL A 62 0.38 17.74 4.36
C VAL A 62 0.95 18.60 3.20
N GLU A 63 1.95 19.43 3.49
CA GLU A 63 2.64 20.18 2.46
C GLU A 63 3.33 19.25 1.46
N MET A 64 3.31 19.61 0.17
CA MET A 64 3.88 18.73 -0.86
C MET A 64 5.35 18.42 -0.59
N SER A 65 6.16 19.40 -0.21
CA SER A 65 7.58 19.17 0.08
C SER A 65 7.78 18.18 1.23
N GLU A 66 6.97 18.27 2.26
CA GLU A 66 7.01 17.36 3.40
C GLU A 66 6.59 15.94 3.00
N ALA A 67 5.51 15.83 2.23
CA ALA A 67 5.04 14.52 1.75
C ALA A 67 6.09 13.82 0.90
N LEU A 68 6.77 14.56 0.01
CA LEU A 68 7.82 13.98 -0.82
C LEU A 68 9.02 13.51 0.01
N GLU A 69 9.40 14.26 1.04
CA GLU A 69 10.49 13.84 1.94
C GLU A 69 10.13 12.57 2.72
N ILE A 70 8.90 12.49 3.22
CA ILE A 70 8.43 11.29 3.91
C ILE A 70 8.43 10.08 2.97
N ALA A 71 7.88 10.22 1.77
CA ALA A 71 7.84 9.14 0.80
C ALA A 71 9.24 8.64 0.43
N LYS A 72 10.18 9.55 0.19
CA LYS A 72 11.57 9.19 -0.08
C LYS A 72 12.21 8.49 1.10
N GLY A 73 11.87 8.91 2.32
CA GLY A 73 12.41 8.33 3.55
C GLY A 73 12.13 6.84 3.71
N TYR A 74 11.04 6.35 3.14
CA TYR A 74 10.76 4.91 3.13
C TYR A 74 11.83 4.12 2.38
N LEU A 75 12.43 4.70 1.34
CA LEU A 75 13.44 4.03 0.53
C LEU A 75 14.80 3.95 1.22
N ASP A 76 15.02 4.75 2.26
CA ASP A 76 16.30 4.81 2.97
C ASP A 76 16.41 3.77 4.11
N ARG A 77 15.34 3.02 4.37
CA ARG A 77 15.34 2.06 5.47
C ARG A 77 15.74 0.67 4.98
N ASP A 78 16.62 0.03 5.72
CA ASP A 78 17.16 -1.30 5.36
C ASP A 78 16.10 -2.40 5.35
N ASN A 79 15.04 -2.25 6.15
CA ASN A 79 13.99 -3.25 6.26
C ASN A 79 12.77 -2.96 5.36
N ILE A 80 12.91 -2.05 4.41
CA ILE A 80 11.86 -1.74 3.43
C ILE A 80 12.40 -1.97 2.02
N ASP A 81 11.69 -2.80 1.27
CA ASP A 81 11.94 -3.02 -0.16
C ASP A 81 10.93 -2.23 -0.97
N CYS A 82 11.40 -1.52 -1.98
CA CYS A 82 10.53 -0.87 -2.96
C CYS A 82 10.49 -1.73 -4.23
N LEU A 83 9.32 -2.31 -4.53
CA LEU A 83 9.17 -3.15 -5.71
C LEU A 83 8.79 -2.31 -6.92
N PRO A 84 9.54 -2.42 -8.03
CA PRO A 84 9.16 -1.76 -9.26
C PRO A 84 7.91 -2.39 -9.87
N VAL A 85 7.18 -1.61 -10.64
CA VAL A 85 6.04 -2.09 -11.42
C VAL A 85 6.55 -2.39 -12.82
N GLY A 86 6.67 -3.68 -13.14
CA GLY A 86 7.21 -4.10 -14.41
C GLY A 86 6.17 -4.58 -15.41
N GLU A 87 6.63 -4.98 -16.57
CA GLU A 87 5.77 -5.49 -17.63
C GLU A 87 5.01 -6.74 -17.19
N ASP A 88 5.68 -7.65 -16.46
CA ASP A 88 5.04 -8.88 -15.98
C ASP A 88 3.83 -8.56 -15.08
N ALA A 89 3.96 -7.57 -14.22
CA ALA A 89 2.86 -7.14 -13.34
C ALA A 89 1.71 -6.56 -14.16
N PHE A 90 2.02 -5.77 -15.17
CA PHE A 90 1.00 -5.20 -16.05
C PHE A 90 0.23 -6.31 -16.79
N LEU A 91 0.92 -7.29 -17.35
CA LEU A 91 0.28 -8.38 -18.06
C LEU A 91 -0.58 -9.25 -17.12
N LEU A 92 -0.08 -9.54 -15.93
CA LEU A 92 -0.87 -10.26 -14.93
C LEU A 92 -2.11 -9.45 -14.49
N ALA A 93 -1.96 -8.13 -14.31
CA ALA A 93 -3.09 -7.28 -13.95
C ALA A 93 -4.17 -7.28 -15.04
N THR A 94 -3.79 -7.20 -16.32
CA THR A 94 -4.75 -7.24 -17.41
C THR A 94 -5.49 -8.58 -17.44
N ASP A 95 -4.80 -9.68 -17.20
CA ASP A 95 -5.40 -11.02 -17.12
C ASP A 95 -6.40 -11.11 -15.96
N LEU A 96 -6.02 -10.64 -14.77
CA LEU A 96 -6.88 -10.66 -13.59
C LEU A 96 -8.13 -9.79 -13.78
N LEU A 97 -7.97 -8.59 -14.37
CA LEU A 97 -9.10 -7.70 -14.66
C LEU A 97 -10.10 -8.37 -15.60
N ALA A 98 -9.61 -9.03 -16.63
CA ALA A 98 -10.45 -9.72 -17.60
C ALA A 98 -11.12 -10.96 -16.98
N ARG A 99 -10.34 -11.79 -16.29
CA ARG A 99 -10.81 -13.03 -15.70
C ARG A 99 -11.92 -12.81 -14.67
N HIS A 100 -11.76 -11.81 -13.82
CA HIS A 100 -12.71 -11.50 -12.76
C HIS A 100 -13.74 -10.44 -13.18
N ARG A 101 -13.70 -9.97 -14.43
CA ARG A 101 -14.63 -8.97 -14.98
C ARG A 101 -14.69 -7.72 -14.10
N LEU A 102 -13.53 -7.21 -13.71
CA LEU A 102 -13.43 -6.05 -12.86
C LEU A 102 -13.56 -4.76 -13.67
N GLY A 103 -14.15 -3.74 -13.05
CA GLY A 103 -14.32 -2.43 -13.65
C GLY A 103 -13.18 -1.47 -13.34
N ARG A 104 -13.30 -0.26 -13.87
CA ARG A 104 -12.25 0.77 -13.79
C ARG A 104 -11.81 1.10 -12.37
N ARG A 105 -12.70 0.99 -11.39
CA ARG A 105 -12.38 1.29 -9.99
C ARG A 105 -11.39 0.32 -9.38
N ARG A 106 -11.24 -0.85 -10.00
CA ARG A 106 -10.37 -1.92 -9.50
C ARG A 106 -9.02 -1.97 -10.23
N VAL A 107 -8.79 -1.06 -11.19
CA VAL A 107 -7.58 -1.09 -12.03
C VAL A 107 -6.32 -0.89 -11.18
N ALA A 108 -6.30 0.12 -10.32
CA ALA A 108 -5.13 0.41 -9.49
C ALA A 108 -4.85 -0.71 -8.47
N ASP A 109 -5.88 -1.19 -7.76
CA ASP A 109 -5.75 -2.26 -6.78
C ASP A 109 -5.27 -3.56 -7.42
N THR A 110 -5.78 -3.86 -8.60
CA THR A 110 -5.37 -5.06 -9.33
C THR A 110 -3.91 -4.97 -9.78
N LEU A 111 -3.46 -3.80 -10.19
CA LEU A 111 -2.04 -3.61 -10.54
C LEU A 111 -1.15 -3.78 -9.32
N LEU A 112 -1.57 -3.29 -8.15
CA LEU A 112 -0.83 -3.51 -6.91
C LEU A 112 -0.77 -5.00 -6.59
N ALA A 113 -1.90 -5.70 -6.60
CA ALA A 113 -1.93 -7.15 -6.33
C ALA A 113 -1.04 -7.91 -7.31
N ALA A 114 -1.10 -7.58 -8.60
CA ALA A 114 -0.29 -8.23 -9.63
C ALA A 114 1.20 -7.97 -9.43
N THR A 115 1.56 -6.76 -9.02
CA THR A 115 2.96 -6.40 -8.72
C THR A 115 3.51 -7.27 -7.59
N LEU A 116 2.73 -7.42 -6.52
CA LEU A 116 3.12 -8.24 -5.37
C LEU A 116 3.25 -9.71 -5.77
N LEU A 117 2.23 -10.25 -6.40
CA LEU A 117 2.22 -11.66 -6.79
C LEU A 117 3.34 -12.01 -7.77
N SER A 118 3.64 -11.12 -8.72
CA SER A 118 4.73 -11.31 -9.67
C SER A 118 6.10 -11.35 -9.00
N ALA A 119 6.24 -10.69 -7.85
CA ALA A 119 7.47 -10.67 -7.07
C ALA A 119 7.51 -11.71 -5.95
N GLY A 120 6.51 -12.58 -5.86
CA GLY A 120 6.43 -13.59 -4.81
C GLY A 120 6.07 -13.05 -3.44
N VAL A 121 5.44 -11.88 -3.38
CA VAL A 121 4.97 -11.29 -2.13
C VAL A 121 3.50 -11.67 -1.93
N HIS A 122 3.21 -12.42 -0.88
CA HIS A 122 1.90 -13.03 -0.67
C HIS A 122 1.11 -12.44 0.50
N HIS A 123 1.64 -11.40 1.16
CA HIS A 123 0.98 -10.78 2.31
C HIS A 123 0.82 -9.29 2.06
N LEU A 124 -0.40 -8.80 2.22
CA LEU A 124 -0.73 -7.38 2.05
C LEU A 124 -1.49 -6.87 3.27
N ALA A 125 -0.95 -5.85 3.92
CA ALA A 125 -1.65 -5.12 4.97
C ALA A 125 -2.55 -4.07 4.34
N THR A 126 -3.84 -4.16 4.60
CA THR A 126 -4.84 -3.23 4.08
C THR A 126 -6.07 -3.23 4.95
N PHE A 127 -6.77 -2.10 5.01
CA PHE A 127 -8.10 -2.03 5.62
C PHE A 127 -9.22 -2.41 4.64
N ASN A 128 -8.89 -2.57 3.35
CA ASN A 128 -9.86 -2.85 2.28
C ASN A 128 -9.83 -4.32 1.86
N ARG A 129 -10.12 -5.22 2.80
CA ARG A 129 -10.14 -6.66 2.54
C ARG A 129 -10.97 -7.03 1.30
N LYS A 130 -12.11 -6.37 1.12
CA LYS A 130 -13.05 -6.66 0.03
C LYS A 130 -12.41 -6.52 -1.36
N ASP A 131 -11.52 -5.53 -1.50
CA ASP A 131 -10.94 -5.22 -2.81
C ASP A 131 -9.85 -6.20 -3.23
N TYR A 132 -9.32 -6.99 -2.30
CA TYR A 132 -8.22 -7.90 -2.56
C TYR A 132 -8.56 -9.37 -2.33
N ALA A 133 -9.69 -9.67 -1.68
CA ALA A 133 -10.05 -11.04 -1.31
C ALA A 133 -10.22 -11.98 -2.50
N ILE A 134 -10.51 -11.45 -3.69
CA ILE A 134 -10.71 -12.26 -4.89
C ILE A 134 -9.39 -12.79 -5.48
N PHE A 135 -8.24 -12.20 -5.10
CA PHE A 135 -6.96 -12.62 -5.67
C PHE A 135 -6.41 -13.81 -4.89
N ASP A 136 -6.32 -14.95 -5.58
CA ASP A 136 -5.73 -16.15 -5.01
C ASP A 136 -4.26 -15.92 -4.68
N ASN A 137 -3.79 -16.58 -3.64
CA ASN A 137 -2.40 -16.50 -3.16
C ASN A 137 -1.99 -15.14 -2.56
N LEU A 138 -2.94 -14.24 -2.35
CA LEU A 138 -2.69 -12.99 -1.64
C LEU A 138 -3.44 -13.03 -0.29
N GLN A 139 -2.68 -13.13 0.79
CA GLN A 139 -3.23 -13.14 2.13
C GLN A 139 -3.35 -11.72 2.66
N ILE A 140 -4.55 -11.35 3.07
CA ILE A 140 -4.83 -10.02 3.58
C ILE A 140 -4.61 -9.99 5.08
N ILE A 141 -3.83 -9.02 5.54
CA ILE A 141 -3.57 -8.76 6.95
C ILE A 141 -4.30 -7.45 7.29
N ASP A 142 -5.29 -7.54 8.16
CA ASP A 142 -6.01 -6.36 8.64
C ASP A 142 -5.27 -5.80 9.86
N PRO A 143 -4.82 -4.52 9.82
CA PRO A 143 -4.14 -3.95 10.99
C PRO A 143 -4.99 -3.93 12.27
N GLU A 144 -6.31 -3.99 12.14
CA GLU A 144 -7.21 -4.06 13.29
C GLU A 144 -7.33 -5.49 13.87
N GLY A 145 -6.83 -6.46 13.16
CA GLY A 145 -6.87 -7.87 13.59
C GLY A 145 -7.92 -8.74 12.90
#